data_934b055c813209053a91939030e2a2ac
#
_entry.id   934b055c813209053a91939030e2a2ac
#
_cell.length_a   1.000
_cell.length_b   1.000
_cell.length_c   1.000
_cell.angle_alpha   90.00
_cell.angle_beta   90.00
_cell.angle_gamma   90.00
#
_symmetry.space_group_name_H-M   'P 1'
#
loop_
_entity.id
_entity.type
_entity.pdbx_description
1 polymer ?
#
loop_
_entity_poly.entity_id
_entity_poly.type
_entity_poly.pdbx_seq_one_letter_code
_entity_poly.pdbx_strand_id
1 'polypeptide(L)'
;MSNSKRILAALLAGAMVLCAGCGKEEETEEESSNSTAVEVTDVTSGAMSSEYTLNGKIAAVNEVQVFPLLAGQVQTLNVSEGDTVSKGQTLFTVDTSTVTSTMSSLQQSYSATKTATDRAIESAKIGVEQAELAVSNTEALLEAGAAAEQDLTKAKQALTQAQAGVAQAEAQQSASLAQIQASMDQINKQASLGTVTAPCSGTVTAVNVDRGGMASSAQPSVVIAENGALRCRFLLLRTYSPASRSAIPQASRFPLSPRSR
;
A
#
# COMPACT_ATOMS: atom_id res chain seq x y z
N MET A 1 -32.46 -17.77 -64.68
CA MET A 1 -31.62 -16.55 -64.78
C MET A 1 -31.27 -16.36 -66.27
N SER A 2 -32.19 -15.90 -67.09
CA SER A 2 -31.81 -15.65 -68.48
C SER A 2 -32.85 -14.85 -69.33
N ASN A 3 -33.94 -14.36 -68.80
CA ASN A 3 -34.94 -13.67 -69.64
C ASN A 3 -35.05 -12.16 -69.41
N SER A 4 -34.50 -11.59 -68.32
CA SER A 4 -34.61 -10.17 -68.08
C SER A 4 -33.57 -9.29 -68.80
N LYS A 5 -32.46 -9.90 -69.24
CA LYS A 5 -31.40 -9.18 -70.00
C LYS A 5 -31.67 -9.09 -71.49
N ARG A 6 -32.60 -9.87 -72.04
CA ARG A 6 -33.00 -9.82 -73.47
C ARG A 6 -34.08 -8.80 -73.76
N ILE A 7 -34.84 -8.41 -72.76
CA ILE A 7 -35.92 -7.41 -72.91
C ILE A 7 -35.34 -5.99 -72.87
N LEU A 8 -34.26 -5.76 -72.13
CA LEU A 8 -33.60 -4.46 -72.05
C LEU A 8 -32.83 -4.06 -73.32
N ALA A 9 -32.34 -5.06 -74.08
CA ALA A 9 -31.64 -4.82 -75.34
C ALA A 9 -32.56 -4.48 -76.53
N ALA A 10 -33.84 -4.90 -76.49
CA ALA A 10 -34.81 -4.63 -77.56
C ALA A 10 -35.45 -3.20 -77.47
N LEU A 11 -35.41 -2.57 -76.28
CA LEU A 11 -35.98 -1.22 -76.11
C LEU A 11 -34.95 -0.09 -76.45
N LEU A 12 -33.67 -0.38 -76.49
CA LEU A 12 -32.63 0.60 -76.84
C LEU A 12 -32.39 0.70 -78.37
N ALA A 13 -32.84 -0.22 -79.16
CA ALA A 13 -32.69 -0.22 -80.64
C ALA A 13 -33.85 0.52 -81.36
N GLY A 14 -34.95 0.87 -80.63
CA GLY A 14 -36.13 1.51 -81.24
C GLY A 14 -36.10 3.06 -81.25
N ALA A 15 -35.15 3.68 -80.57
CA ALA A 15 -35.11 5.16 -80.35
C ALA A 15 -34.22 5.94 -81.36
N MET A 16 -33.58 5.23 -82.35
CA MET A 16 -32.56 5.86 -83.17
C MET A 16 -32.95 6.11 -84.63
N VAL A 17 -34.26 6.10 -84.96
CA VAL A 17 -34.71 6.20 -86.40
C VAL A 17 -35.64 7.41 -86.68
N LEU A 18 -35.77 8.35 -85.81
CA LEU A 18 -36.63 9.52 -86.11
C LEU A 18 -35.96 10.85 -85.77
N CYS A 19 -35.00 11.25 -86.57
CA CYS A 19 -34.64 12.69 -86.78
C CYS A 19 -33.68 12.83 -87.94
N ALA A 20 -34.22 12.58 -89.14
CA ALA A 20 -33.57 13.06 -90.36
C ALA A 20 -34.62 13.93 -91.11
N GLY A 21 -34.40 15.21 -91.16
CA GLY A 21 -35.19 16.05 -92.10
C GLY A 21 -35.09 17.55 -91.84
N CYS A 22 -34.41 18.20 -92.81
CA CYS A 22 -34.54 19.61 -93.23
C CYS A 22 -34.08 20.69 -92.27
N GLY A 23 -33.11 21.49 -92.53
CA GLY A 23 -32.77 22.24 -93.75
C GLY A 23 -33.21 23.71 -93.64
N LYS A 24 -32.24 24.60 -93.62
CA LYS A 24 -32.23 25.91 -94.31
C LYS A 24 -31.74 27.12 -93.47
N GLU A 25 -30.60 27.65 -93.88
CA GLU A 25 -30.24 29.04 -94.14
C GLU A 25 -30.28 30.09 -93.00
N GLU A 26 -29.08 30.53 -92.66
CA GLU A 26 -28.53 31.89 -92.75
C GLU A 26 -29.22 32.96 -91.87
N GLU A 27 -28.44 33.38 -90.87
CA GLU A 27 -28.08 34.81 -90.73
C GLU A 27 -26.95 34.96 -89.80
N THR A 28 -25.89 35.67 -90.25
CA THR A 28 -24.72 36.07 -89.54
C THR A 28 -25.09 37.18 -88.58
N GLU A 29 -25.02 36.90 -87.30
CA GLU A 29 -24.84 37.93 -86.31
C GLU A 29 -23.53 37.72 -85.59
N GLU A 30 -22.58 38.62 -85.78
CA GLU A 30 -21.36 38.73 -85.02
C GLU A 30 -21.71 39.08 -83.55
N GLU A 31 -21.88 38.11 -82.69
CA GLU A 31 -21.79 38.34 -81.24
C GLU A 31 -20.32 38.33 -80.83
N SER A 32 -19.82 39.53 -80.52
CA SER A 32 -18.58 39.71 -79.83
C SER A 32 -18.59 38.93 -78.53
N SER A 33 -18.11 37.69 -78.57
CA SER A 33 -17.92 36.92 -77.37
C SER A 33 -16.73 37.50 -76.61
N ASN A 34 -17.03 38.33 -75.64
CA ASN A 34 -16.09 38.69 -74.61
C ASN A 34 -15.76 37.40 -73.80
N SER A 35 -14.96 36.51 -74.38
CA SER A 35 -14.39 35.38 -73.65
C SER A 35 -13.30 35.90 -72.75
N THR A 36 -13.66 36.15 -71.49
CA THR A 36 -12.65 36.34 -70.47
C THR A 36 -11.89 35.05 -70.32
N ALA A 37 -10.61 35.04 -70.71
CA ALA A 37 -9.78 33.87 -70.48
C ALA A 37 -9.62 33.67 -68.97
N VAL A 38 -10.22 32.64 -68.43
CA VAL A 38 -10.04 32.20 -67.06
C VAL A 38 -8.99 31.09 -67.05
N GLU A 39 -7.94 31.33 -66.32
CA GLU A 39 -6.90 30.33 -66.06
C GLU A 39 -7.48 29.32 -65.05
N VAL A 40 -7.74 28.12 -65.52
CA VAL A 40 -8.16 27.01 -64.63
C VAL A 40 -6.90 26.31 -64.16
N THR A 41 -6.73 26.33 -62.84
CA THR A 41 -5.68 25.58 -62.16
C THR A 41 -6.28 24.30 -61.61
N ASP A 42 -5.68 23.20 -61.92
CA ASP A 42 -6.07 21.90 -61.34
C ASP A 42 -5.98 21.93 -59.79
N VAL A 43 -7.09 21.63 -59.13
CA VAL A 43 -7.10 21.52 -57.67
C VAL A 43 -6.41 20.21 -57.28
N THR A 44 -5.23 20.29 -56.79
CA THR A 44 -4.54 19.19 -56.18
C THR A 44 -4.97 19.07 -54.71
N SER A 45 -5.59 17.93 -54.37
CA SER A 45 -5.88 17.60 -52.97
C SER A 45 -4.61 17.19 -52.27
N GLY A 46 -4.12 18.02 -51.38
CA GLY A 46 -2.97 17.73 -50.52
C GLY A 46 -3.45 17.42 -49.08
N ALA A 47 -2.86 16.45 -48.44
CA ALA A 47 -3.07 16.26 -47.01
C ALA A 47 -2.38 17.36 -46.24
N MET A 48 -3.12 18.20 -45.51
CA MET A 48 -2.55 19.11 -44.52
C MET A 48 -2.27 18.35 -43.23
N SER A 49 -1.00 18.15 -42.89
CA SER A 49 -0.59 17.67 -41.57
C SER A 49 -0.29 18.89 -40.69
N SER A 50 -0.95 18.99 -39.56
CA SER A 50 -0.56 19.96 -38.52
C SER A 50 0.16 19.21 -37.40
N GLU A 51 1.37 19.64 -37.12
CA GLU A 51 2.17 19.09 -36.03
C GLU A 51 1.92 19.94 -34.77
N TYR A 52 1.54 19.26 -33.69
CA TYR A 52 1.32 19.91 -32.40
C TYR A 52 2.38 19.43 -31.42
N THR A 53 3.16 20.32 -30.87
CA THR A 53 4.09 20.02 -29.79
C THR A 53 3.34 20.13 -28.46
N LEU A 54 3.23 19.03 -27.74
CA LEU A 54 2.56 18.97 -26.44
C LEU A 54 3.61 18.79 -25.34
N ASN A 55 3.58 19.65 -24.34
CA ASN A 55 4.38 19.49 -23.14
C ASN A 55 3.63 18.58 -22.16
N GLY A 56 4.24 17.44 -21.81
CA GLY A 56 3.70 16.49 -20.85
C GLY A 56 4.62 16.33 -19.65
N LYS A 57 4.03 16.08 -18.47
CA LYS A 57 4.77 15.62 -17.30
C LYS A 57 4.70 14.10 -17.22
N ILE A 58 5.86 13.47 -17.05
CA ILE A 58 5.96 12.06 -16.73
C ILE A 58 5.82 11.92 -15.21
N ALA A 59 4.88 11.11 -14.77
CA ALA A 59 4.70 10.76 -13.35
C ALA A 59 4.57 9.25 -13.21
N ALA A 60 4.96 8.71 -12.06
CA ALA A 60 4.70 7.32 -11.75
C ALA A 60 3.18 7.04 -11.71
N VAL A 61 2.77 5.84 -12.09
CA VAL A 61 1.35 5.44 -12.04
C VAL A 61 0.91 5.27 -10.59
N ASN A 62 1.77 4.67 -9.77
CA ASN A 62 1.53 4.42 -8.35
C ASN A 62 2.57 5.17 -7.52
N GLU A 63 2.08 6.03 -6.64
CA GLU A 63 2.88 6.69 -5.61
C GLU A 63 2.34 6.25 -4.27
N VAL A 64 3.22 5.76 -3.42
CA VAL A 64 2.91 5.33 -2.06
C VAL A 64 3.45 6.37 -1.09
N GLN A 65 2.55 6.98 -0.34
CA GLN A 65 2.90 7.94 0.70
C GLN A 65 3.16 7.20 2.01
N VAL A 66 4.32 7.40 2.58
CA VAL A 66 4.75 6.78 3.84
C VAL A 66 4.56 7.76 4.98
N PHE A 67 3.72 7.37 5.95
CA PHE A 67 3.46 8.15 7.14
C PHE A 67 4.14 7.49 8.35
N PRO A 68 4.77 8.25 9.25
CA PRO A 68 5.24 7.70 10.50
C PRO A 68 4.05 7.34 11.40
N LEU A 69 4.09 6.17 12.01
CA LEU A 69 3.07 5.75 12.96
C LEU A 69 3.32 6.32 14.36
N LEU A 70 4.58 6.67 14.66
CA LEU A 70 4.99 7.36 15.87
C LEU A 70 5.44 8.78 15.51
N ALA A 71 4.82 9.79 16.13
CA ALA A 71 5.27 11.17 16.01
C ALA A 71 6.47 11.40 16.93
N GLY A 72 7.49 12.10 16.45
CA GLY A 72 8.69 12.40 17.22
C GLY A 72 9.79 13.00 16.37
N GLN A 73 10.94 13.27 17.01
CA GLN A 73 12.10 13.79 16.32
C GLN A 73 12.80 12.73 15.48
N VAL A 74 13.15 13.05 14.25
CA VAL A 74 13.89 12.17 13.34
C VAL A 74 15.34 12.04 13.82
N GLN A 75 15.74 10.84 14.23
CA GLN A 75 17.08 10.57 14.71
C GLN A 75 18.06 10.28 13.57
N THR A 76 17.64 9.40 12.66
CA THR A 76 18.44 9.06 11.46
C THR A 76 17.55 9.12 10.22
N LEU A 77 18.10 9.62 9.12
CA LEU A 77 17.49 9.60 7.79
C LEU A 77 18.46 8.87 6.87
N ASN A 78 18.01 7.75 6.29
CA ASN A 78 18.85 6.84 5.51
C ASN A 78 18.56 6.88 4.02
N VAL A 79 17.70 7.79 3.58
CA VAL A 79 17.29 7.92 2.17
C VAL A 79 17.23 9.38 1.76
N SER A 80 17.50 9.61 0.48
CA SER A 80 17.42 10.90 -0.17
C SER A 80 16.50 10.83 -1.39
N GLU A 81 16.05 11.97 -1.89
CA GLU A 81 15.28 12.03 -3.14
C GLU A 81 16.10 11.44 -4.30
N GLY A 82 15.48 10.60 -5.09
CA GLY A 82 16.12 9.86 -6.19
C GLY A 82 16.68 8.50 -5.83
N ASP A 83 16.75 8.13 -4.55
CA ASP A 83 17.26 6.82 -4.12
C ASP A 83 16.29 5.69 -4.46
N THR A 84 16.84 4.55 -4.83
CA THR A 84 16.06 3.32 -5.00
C THR A 84 16.01 2.54 -3.71
N VAL A 85 14.81 2.20 -3.26
CA VAL A 85 14.55 1.46 -2.02
C VAL A 85 13.88 0.13 -2.29
N SER A 86 14.20 -0.87 -1.46
CA SER A 86 13.56 -2.18 -1.45
C SER A 86 12.49 -2.26 -0.38
N LYS A 87 11.45 -3.07 -0.61
CA LYS A 87 10.42 -3.33 0.40
C LYS A 87 11.04 -3.80 1.71
N GLY A 88 10.66 -3.16 2.84
CA GLY A 88 11.18 -3.43 4.17
C GLY A 88 12.48 -2.69 4.52
N GLN A 89 13.07 -1.95 3.58
CA GLN A 89 14.25 -1.13 3.86
C GLN A 89 13.91 0.01 4.81
N THR A 90 14.76 0.26 5.82
CA THR A 90 14.58 1.37 6.76
C THR A 90 14.83 2.70 6.06
N LEU A 91 13.83 3.57 6.08
CA LEU A 91 13.88 4.92 5.51
C LEU A 91 14.44 5.91 6.52
N PHE A 92 13.86 5.95 7.70
CA PHE A 92 14.32 6.80 8.79
C PHE A 92 13.90 6.22 10.14
N THR A 93 14.48 6.73 11.22
CA THR A 93 14.10 6.38 12.59
C THR A 93 13.70 7.60 13.38
N VAL A 94 12.67 7.43 14.21
CA VAL A 94 12.18 8.46 15.13
C VAL A 94 12.79 8.19 16.52
N ASP A 95 13.00 9.23 17.30
CA ASP A 95 13.49 9.09 18.68
C ASP A 95 12.48 8.34 19.53
N THR A 96 12.94 7.24 20.11
CA THR A 96 12.20 6.37 21.02
C THR A 96 12.77 6.37 22.44
N SER A 97 13.52 7.40 22.82
CA SER A 97 14.18 7.48 24.13
C SER A 97 13.20 7.39 25.31
N THR A 98 12.02 8.00 25.19
CA THR A 98 10.94 7.89 26.19
C THR A 98 10.40 6.46 26.29
N VAL A 99 10.23 5.80 25.15
CA VAL A 99 9.77 4.40 25.09
C VAL A 99 10.81 3.48 25.71
N THR A 100 12.09 3.69 25.40
CA THR A 100 13.22 2.92 25.98
C THR A 100 13.34 3.12 27.49
N SER A 101 13.14 4.35 27.97
CA SER A 101 13.14 4.65 29.42
C SER A 101 11.98 3.95 30.13
N THR A 102 10.79 3.94 29.53
CA THR A 102 9.62 3.22 30.06
C THR A 102 9.88 1.71 30.10
N MET A 103 10.49 1.14 29.06
CA MET A 103 10.87 -0.27 29.01
C MET A 103 11.83 -0.62 30.16
N SER A 104 12.85 0.20 30.38
CA SER A 104 13.80 0.04 31.48
C SER A 104 13.13 0.05 32.85
N SER A 105 12.17 0.96 33.07
CA SER A 105 11.39 1.03 34.31
C SER A 105 10.51 -0.21 34.53
N LEU A 106 9.87 -0.71 33.45
CA LEU A 106 9.09 -1.96 33.50
C LEU A 106 9.97 -3.17 33.79
N GLN A 107 11.18 -3.22 33.25
CA GLN A 107 12.14 -4.28 33.50
C GLN A 107 12.61 -4.29 34.94
N GLN A 108 12.84 -3.11 35.55
CA GLN A 108 13.10 -2.98 36.96
C GLN A 108 11.94 -3.46 37.83
N SER A 109 10.71 -3.05 37.47
CA SER A 109 9.49 -3.49 38.15
C SER A 109 9.28 -5.01 38.04
N TYR A 110 9.56 -5.60 36.89
CA TYR A 110 9.51 -7.05 36.71
C TYR A 110 10.46 -7.77 37.64
N SER A 111 11.74 -7.34 37.69
CA SER A 111 12.76 -7.94 38.54
C SER A 111 12.46 -7.78 40.04
N ALA A 112 11.96 -6.61 40.44
CA ALA A 112 11.54 -6.33 41.82
C ALA A 112 10.35 -7.20 42.24
N THR A 113 9.31 -7.26 41.38
CA THR A 113 8.13 -8.08 41.63
C THR A 113 8.48 -9.57 41.69
N LYS A 114 9.33 -10.04 40.76
CA LYS A 114 9.79 -11.41 40.75
C LYS A 114 10.52 -11.75 42.08
N THR A 115 11.45 -10.92 42.50
CA THR A 115 12.18 -11.13 43.74
C THR A 115 11.29 -11.12 44.98
N ALA A 116 10.30 -10.24 45.02
CA ALA A 116 9.36 -10.17 46.13
C ALA A 116 8.46 -11.41 46.20
N THR A 117 7.94 -11.86 45.06
CA THR A 117 7.08 -13.03 44.99
C THR A 117 7.86 -14.33 45.17
N ASP A 118 9.13 -14.44 44.69
CA ASP A 118 10.01 -15.58 44.97
C ASP A 118 10.21 -15.76 46.48
N ARG A 119 10.42 -14.67 47.23
CA ARG A 119 10.50 -14.71 48.70
C ARG A 119 9.22 -15.15 49.38
N ALA A 120 8.05 -14.73 48.85
CA ALA A 120 6.78 -15.13 49.34
C ALA A 120 6.54 -16.63 49.14
N ILE A 121 6.89 -17.16 47.96
CA ILE A 121 6.83 -18.62 47.67
C ILE A 121 7.80 -19.38 48.58
N GLU A 122 9.02 -18.87 48.76
CA GLU A 122 9.99 -19.53 49.66
C GLU A 122 9.48 -19.58 51.10
N SER A 123 8.90 -18.49 51.62
CA SER A 123 8.23 -18.47 52.93
C SER A 123 7.08 -19.47 53.03
N ALA A 124 6.26 -19.60 51.97
CA ALA A 124 5.21 -20.58 51.94
C ALA A 124 5.74 -22.05 51.91
N LYS A 125 6.84 -22.29 51.20
CA LYS A 125 7.49 -23.61 51.15
C LYS A 125 8.05 -24.03 52.53
N ILE A 126 8.62 -23.10 53.29
CA ILE A 126 9.02 -23.35 54.68
C ILE A 126 7.84 -23.79 55.53
N GLY A 127 6.65 -23.19 55.29
CA GLY A 127 5.42 -23.64 55.94
C GLY A 127 5.01 -25.06 55.56
N VAL A 128 5.21 -25.48 54.33
CA VAL A 128 5.00 -26.85 53.87
C VAL A 128 5.96 -27.82 54.59
N GLU A 129 7.23 -27.47 54.62
CA GLU A 129 8.25 -28.29 55.29
C GLU A 129 7.94 -28.52 56.78
N GLN A 130 7.52 -27.46 57.50
CA GLN A 130 7.08 -27.55 58.87
C GLN A 130 5.83 -28.48 59.04
N ALA A 131 4.89 -28.38 58.10
CA ALA A 131 3.71 -29.23 58.14
C ALA A 131 4.03 -30.71 57.81
N GLU A 132 5.01 -30.96 56.90
CA GLU A 132 5.52 -32.31 56.58
C GLU A 132 6.19 -32.95 57.81
N LEU A 133 7.04 -32.18 58.52
CA LEU A 133 7.69 -32.59 59.74
C LEU A 133 6.62 -32.92 60.82
N ALA A 134 5.57 -32.11 60.93
CA ALA A 134 4.49 -32.35 61.88
C ALA A 134 3.75 -33.66 61.55
N VAL A 135 3.47 -33.94 60.25
CA VAL A 135 2.87 -35.22 59.83
C VAL A 135 3.76 -36.40 60.19
N SER A 136 5.05 -36.32 59.82
CA SER A 136 6.03 -37.39 60.10
C SER A 136 6.15 -37.71 61.61
N ASN A 137 6.24 -36.65 62.42
CA ASN A 137 6.32 -36.80 63.90
C ASN A 137 5.03 -37.44 64.46
N THR A 138 3.85 -37.00 63.95
CA THR A 138 2.56 -37.56 64.41
C THR A 138 2.40 -39.01 63.98
N GLU A 139 2.86 -39.39 62.80
CA GLU A 139 2.90 -40.79 62.33
C GLU A 139 3.76 -41.69 63.22
N ALA A 140 4.94 -41.24 63.57
CA ALA A 140 5.82 -41.94 64.48
C ALA A 140 5.22 -42.12 65.89
N LEU A 141 4.55 -41.10 66.40
CA LEU A 141 3.83 -41.16 67.68
C LEU A 141 2.61 -42.08 67.63
N LEU A 142 1.91 -42.13 66.53
CA LEU A 142 0.77 -43.06 66.35
C LEU A 142 1.24 -44.54 66.33
N GLU A 143 2.38 -44.79 65.59
CA GLU A 143 3.01 -46.11 65.58
C GLU A 143 3.42 -46.58 66.99
N ALA A 144 3.92 -45.59 67.77
CA ALA A 144 4.26 -45.86 69.20
C ALA A 144 3.07 -45.94 70.15
N GLY A 145 1.80 -45.78 69.64
CA GLY A 145 0.58 -45.77 70.45
C GLY A 145 0.38 -44.54 71.32
N ALA A 146 1.15 -43.43 71.08
CA ALA A 146 1.12 -42.21 71.83
C ALA A 146 0.32 -41.07 71.24
N ALA A 147 -0.28 -41.25 70.05
CA ALA A 147 -1.15 -40.28 69.38
C ALA A 147 -2.45 -40.92 68.89
N ALA A 148 -3.46 -40.10 68.64
CA ALA A 148 -4.75 -40.54 68.09
C ALA A 148 -4.76 -40.38 66.56
N GLU A 149 -5.52 -41.25 65.84
CA GLU A 149 -5.72 -41.11 64.36
C GLU A 149 -6.26 -39.70 63.95
N GLN A 150 -7.06 -39.13 64.86
CA GLN A 150 -7.59 -37.77 64.65
C GLN A 150 -6.48 -36.68 64.58
N ASP A 151 -5.38 -36.85 65.31
CA ASP A 151 -4.28 -35.92 65.30
C ASP A 151 -3.44 -36.03 64.00
N LEU A 152 -3.28 -37.24 63.49
CA LEU A 152 -2.72 -37.46 62.18
C LEU A 152 -3.56 -36.84 61.05
N THR A 153 -4.87 -36.97 61.18
CA THR A 153 -5.81 -36.36 60.19
C THR A 153 -5.71 -34.84 60.20
N LYS A 154 -5.58 -34.19 61.40
CA LYS A 154 -5.37 -32.76 61.53
C LYS A 154 -4.04 -32.33 60.94
N ALA A 155 -2.95 -33.08 61.18
CA ALA A 155 -1.64 -32.79 60.62
C ALA A 155 -1.63 -32.85 59.08
N LYS A 156 -2.29 -33.88 58.49
CA LYS A 156 -2.48 -33.99 57.01
C LYS A 156 -3.33 -32.89 56.43
N GLN A 157 -4.34 -32.41 57.15
CA GLN A 157 -5.14 -31.24 56.73
C GLN A 157 -4.30 -29.98 56.76
N ALA A 158 -3.43 -29.77 57.78
CA ALA A 158 -2.53 -28.64 57.84
C ALA A 158 -1.51 -28.65 56.69
N LEU A 159 -0.97 -29.82 56.34
CA LEU A 159 -0.10 -30.00 55.19
C LEU A 159 -0.82 -29.59 53.88
N THR A 160 -2.03 -30.11 53.67
CA THR A 160 -2.82 -29.74 52.49
C THR A 160 -3.07 -28.23 52.40
N GLN A 161 -3.34 -27.59 53.54
CA GLN A 161 -3.52 -26.14 53.62
C GLN A 161 -2.27 -25.38 53.30
N ALA A 162 -1.10 -25.83 53.78
CA ALA A 162 0.20 -25.24 53.48
C ALA A 162 0.54 -25.37 51.98
N GLN A 163 0.30 -26.54 51.38
CA GLN A 163 0.49 -26.78 49.96
C GLN A 163 -0.40 -25.89 49.11
N ALA A 164 -1.67 -25.70 49.49
CA ALA A 164 -2.56 -24.75 48.82
C ALA A 164 -2.06 -23.32 48.91
N GLY A 165 -1.41 -22.96 50.04
CA GLY A 165 -0.75 -21.63 50.18
C GLY A 165 0.40 -21.41 49.19
N VAL A 166 1.24 -22.41 48.95
CA VAL A 166 2.30 -22.34 47.91
C VAL A 166 1.67 -22.19 46.54
N ALA A 167 0.70 -23.01 46.18
CA ALA A 167 0.03 -22.93 44.88
C ALA A 167 -0.61 -21.53 44.65
N GLN A 168 -1.19 -20.94 45.70
CA GLN A 168 -1.76 -19.60 45.63
C GLN A 168 -0.66 -18.55 45.42
N ALA A 169 0.48 -18.65 46.10
CA ALA A 169 1.59 -17.71 45.92
C ALA A 169 2.20 -17.80 44.54
N GLU A 170 2.34 -19.03 43.98
CA GLU A 170 2.81 -19.25 42.60
C GLU A 170 1.82 -18.70 41.57
N ALA A 171 0.52 -18.90 41.75
CA ALA A 171 -0.50 -18.32 40.89
C ALA A 171 -0.47 -16.79 40.91
N GLN A 172 -0.31 -16.18 42.10
CA GLN A 172 -0.20 -14.73 42.26
C GLN A 172 1.05 -14.18 41.57
N GLN A 173 2.21 -14.87 41.72
CA GLN A 173 3.43 -14.52 41.00
C GLN A 173 3.20 -14.54 39.50
N SER A 174 2.68 -15.65 38.98
CA SER A 174 2.41 -15.82 37.55
C SER A 174 1.52 -14.73 37.01
N ALA A 175 0.42 -14.41 37.69
CA ALA A 175 -0.50 -13.33 37.29
C ALA A 175 0.17 -11.95 37.28
N SER A 176 0.95 -11.64 38.32
CA SER A 176 1.63 -10.35 38.46
C SER A 176 2.72 -10.16 37.36
N LEU A 177 3.51 -11.20 37.12
CA LEU A 177 4.55 -11.18 36.08
C LEU A 177 3.95 -11.12 34.69
N ALA A 178 2.87 -11.87 34.43
CA ALA A 178 2.16 -11.83 33.14
C ALA A 178 1.61 -10.42 32.84
N GLN A 179 1.10 -9.71 33.83
CA GLN A 179 0.62 -8.33 33.65
C GLN A 179 1.75 -7.38 33.24
N ILE A 180 2.92 -7.47 33.90
CA ILE A 180 4.07 -6.63 33.56
C ILE A 180 4.60 -7.03 32.17
N GLN A 181 4.68 -8.32 31.88
CA GLN A 181 5.12 -8.81 30.56
C GLN A 181 4.23 -8.29 29.45
N ALA A 182 2.91 -8.32 29.62
CA ALA A 182 1.98 -7.75 28.64
C ALA A 182 2.20 -6.25 28.40
N SER A 183 2.54 -5.52 29.47
CA SER A 183 2.89 -4.08 29.37
C SER A 183 4.21 -3.89 28.61
N MET A 184 5.22 -4.74 28.85
CA MET A 184 6.50 -4.70 28.16
C MET A 184 6.31 -5.01 26.65
N ASP A 185 5.46 -5.99 26.31
CA ASP A 185 5.15 -6.34 24.92
C ASP A 185 4.46 -5.19 24.18
N GLN A 186 3.57 -4.47 24.86
CA GLN A 186 2.94 -3.27 24.32
C GLN A 186 3.97 -2.17 24.03
N ILE A 187 4.88 -1.91 24.96
CA ILE A 187 5.94 -0.93 24.80
C ILE A 187 6.92 -1.35 23.69
N ASN A 188 7.25 -2.64 23.56
CA ASN A 188 8.06 -3.15 22.46
C ASN A 188 7.41 -2.90 21.09
N LYS A 189 6.11 -3.15 20.97
CA LYS A 189 5.35 -2.83 19.76
C LYS A 189 5.43 -1.34 19.45
N GLN A 190 5.29 -0.49 20.46
CA GLN A 190 5.40 0.95 20.29
C GLN A 190 6.82 1.37 19.86
N ALA A 191 7.86 0.77 20.43
CA ALA A 191 9.25 1.01 20.03
C ALA A 191 9.50 0.65 18.56
N SER A 192 8.93 -0.46 18.10
CA SER A 192 9.07 -0.88 16.69
C SER A 192 8.45 0.11 15.68
N LEU A 193 7.47 0.90 16.09
CA LEU A 193 6.85 1.95 15.27
C LEU A 193 7.78 3.16 15.07
N GLY A 194 8.84 3.28 15.86
CA GLY A 194 9.88 4.30 15.69
C GLY A 194 10.77 4.06 14.47
N THR A 195 10.76 2.86 13.89
CA THR A 195 11.48 2.55 12.66
C THR A 195 10.52 2.54 11.49
N VAL A 196 10.66 3.50 10.59
CA VAL A 196 9.81 3.61 9.40
C VAL A 196 10.49 2.91 8.24
N THR A 197 9.78 1.95 7.64
CA THR A 197 10.28 1.12 6.54
C THR A 197 9.49 1.33 5.26
N ALA A 198 10.10 1.02 4.12
CA ALA A 198 9.46 1.10 2.81
C ALA A 198 8.38 -0.01 2.65
N PRO A 199 7.11 0.33 2.36
CA PRO A 199 6.05 -0.65 2.15
C PRO A 199 6.16 -1.37 0.81
N CYS A 200 6.83 -0.76 -0.17
CA CYS A 200 7.05 -1.29 -1.51
C CYS A 200 8.48 -0.98 -1.99
N SER A 201 8.91 -1.65 -3.05
CA SER A 201 10.15 -1.31 -3.74
C SER A 201 9.88 -0.23 -4.78
N GLY A 202 10.76 0.76 -4.88
CA GLY A 202 10.58 1.88 -5.79
C GLY A 202 11.66 2.93 -5.68
N THR A 203 11.41 4.09 -6.27
CA THR A 203 12.29 5.25 -6.20
C THR A 203 11.65 6.32 -5.33
N VAL A 204 12.43 6.90 -4.43
CA VAL A 204 11.99 8.01 -3.56
C VAL A 204 11.81 9.27 -4.41
N THR A 205 10.59 9.81 -4.45
CA THR A 205 10.27 11.01 -5.24
C THR A 205 10.26 12.28 -4.41
N ALA A 206 9.98 12.17 -3.12
CA ALA A 206 10.04 13.29 -2.20
C ALA A 206 10.36 12.83 -0.78
N VAL A 207 11.13 13.62 -0.05
CA VAL A 207 11.44 13.47 1.36
C VAL A 207 11.02 14.75 2.07
N ASN A 208 9.99 14.68 2.91
CA ASN A 208 9.41 15.83 3.60
C ASN A 208 9.85 15.92 5.08
N VAL A 209 10.88 15.18 5.45
CA VAL A 209 11.44 15.17 6.80
C VAL A 209 12.94 15.34 6.74
N ASP A 210 13.47 16.08 7.72
CA ASP A 210 14.89 16.31 7.88
C ASP A 210 15.40 15.61 9.15
N ARG A 211 16.67 15.27 9.16
CA ARG A 211 17.35 14.78 10.36
C ARG A 211 17.29 15.85 11.44
N GLY A 212 16.78 15.50 12.63
CA GLY A 212 16.55 16.43 13.73
C GLY A 212 15.20 17.17 13.66
N GLY A 213 14.49 17.08 12.53
CA GLY A 213 13.13 17.61 12.37
C GLY A 213 12.08 16.76 13.07
N MET A 214 10.84 17.25 13.10
CA MET A 214 9.70 16.53 13.69
C MET A 214 8.95 15.75 12.60
N ALA A 215 8.84 14.45 12.76
CA ALA A 215 7.96 13.62 11.96
C ALA A 215 6.56 13.55 12.59
N SER A 216 5.51 13.71 11.77
CA SER A 216 4.11 13.69 12.20
C SER A 216 3.29 12.78 11.33
N SER A 217 2.33 12.08 11.91
CA SER A 217 1.37 11.25 11.17
C SER A 217 0.38 12.04 10.30
N ALA A 218 0.36 13.38 10.43
CA ALA A 218 -0.53 14.24 9.65
C ALA A 218 -0.02 14.52 8.22
N GLN A 219 1.29 14.33 7.97
CA GLN A 219 1.91 14.58 6.67
C GLN A 219 2.75 13.38 6.24
N PRO A 220 2.78 13.06 4.93
CA PRO A 220 3.64 12.01 4.43
C PRO A 220 5.10 12.42 4.59
N SER A 221 5.89 11.58 5.24
CA SER A 221 7.31 11.83 5.44
C SER A 221 8.16 11.50 4.22
N VAL A 222 7.79 10.45 3.49
CA VAL A 222 8.48 10.00 2.28
C VAL A 222 7.44 9.59 1.25
N VAL A 223 7.68 9.92 -0.01
CA VAL A 223 6.86 9.47 -1.14
C VAL A 223 7.71 8.55 -2.01
N ILE A 224 7.20 7.36 -2.28
CA ILE A 224 7.88 6.33 -3.08
C ILE A 224 7.06 6.08 -4.34
N ALA A 225 7.69 6.28 -5.51
CA ALA A 225 7.15 5.84 -6.79
C ALA A 225 7.48 4.36 -6.99
N GLU A 226 6.47 3.52 -7.09
CA GLU A 226 6.67 2.11 -7.36
C GLU A 226 7.31 1.91 -8.74
N ASN A 227 8.32 1.01 -8.82
CA ASN A 227 8.98 0.68 -10.08
C ASN A 227 8.01 -0.10 -10.97
N GLY A 228 7.26 0.63 -11.80
CA GLY A 228 6.22 0.07 -12.66
C GLY A 228 5.99 0.94 -13.90
N ALA A 229 4.75 1.14 -14.25
CA ALA A 229 4.35 1.92 -15.40
C ALA A 229 4.49 3.42 -15.15
N LEU A 230 5.02 4.15 -16.13
CA LEU A 230 5.02 5.61 -16.17
C LEU A 230 3.74 6.11 -16.87
N ARG A 231 3.15 7.16 -16.35
CA ARG A 231 2.02 7.85 -16.95
C ARG A 231 2.46 9.20 -17.47
N CYS A 232 2.19 9.46 -18.75
CA CYS A 232 2.38 10.77 -19.34
C CYS A 232 1.07 11.58 -19.18
N ARG A 233 1.11 12.70 -18.46
CA ARG A 233 0.00 13.65 -18.36
C ARG A 233 0.23 14.79 -19.31
N PHE A 234 -0.63 14.93 -20.31
CA PHE A 234 -0.68 16.08 -21.20
C PHE A 234 -1.75 17.04 -20.72
N LEU A 235 -1.42 18.30 -20.54
CA LEU A 235 -2.41 19.37 -20.37
C LEU A 235 -2.84 19.81 -21.77
N LEU A 236 -3.94 19.27 -22.28
CA LEU A 236 -4.60 19.83 -23.44
C LEU A 236 -5.38 21.07 -22.98
N LEU A 237 -4.79 22.25 -23.16
CA LEU A 237 -5.57 23.47 -23.18
C LEU A 237 -6.53 23.36 -24.37
N ARG A 238 -7.80 23.15 -24.07
CA ARG A 238 -8.86 23.04 -25.06
C ARG A 238 -9.07 24.38 -25.73
N THR A 239 -8.23 24.73 -26.73
CA THR A 239 -8.59 25.68 -27.73
C THR A 239 -9.68 25.05 -28.56
N TYR A 240 -10.90 25.48 -28.33
CA TYR A 240 -12.08 25.00 -29.02
C TYR A 240 -11.97 25.38 -30.51
N SER A 241 -11.56 24.43 -31.35
CA SER A 241 -11.79 24.51 -32.80
C SER A 241 -12.97 23.58 -33.12
N PRO A 242 -14.08 24.10 -33.61
CA PRO A 242 -15.28 23.29 -33.90
C PRO A 242 -15.11 22.29 -35.06
N ALA A 243 -13.95 22.26 -35.72
CA ALA A 243 -13.74 21.48 -36.95
C ALA A 243 -13.12 20.08 -36.76
N SER A 244 -12.71 19.67 -35.55
CA SER A 244 -12.05 18.37 -35.36
C SER A 244 -12.86 17.39 -34.48
N ARG A 245 -14.02 16.98 -34.97
CA ARG A 245 -14.83 15.94 -34.30
C ARG A 245 -14.42 14.51 -34.69
N SER A 246 -13.33 14.31 -35.41
CA SER A 246 -12.87 12.98 -35.80
C SER A 246 -11.41 12.80 -35.45
N ALA A 247 -11.15 11.77 -34.62
CA ALA A 247 -9.89 11.20 -34.20
C ALA A 247 -9.20 11.84 -32.97
N ILE A 248 -9.66 11.44 -31.78
CA ILE A 248 -8.78 11.34 -30.63
C ILE A 248 -8.10 9.97 -30.70
N PRO A 249 -6.79 9.84 -30.96
CA PRO A 249 -6.15 8.55 -30.87
C PRO A 249 -6.13 8.10 -29.41
N GLN A 250 -6.64 6.91 -29.15
CA GLN A 250 -6.49 6.26 -27.84
C GLN A 250 -5.01 6.16 -27.51
N ALA A 251 -4.64 6.60 -26.30
CA ALA A 251 -3.27 6.52 -25.81
C ALA A 251 -2.77 5.07 -25.90
N SER A 252 -1.90 4.80 -26.85
CA SER A 252 -1.21 3.52 -26.98
C SER A 252 -0.30 3.33 -25.75
N ARG A 253 -0.52 2.25 -25.01
CA ARG A 253 0.42 1.75 -24.01
C ARG A 253 1.68 1.28 -24.76
N PHE A 254 2.76 2.03 -24.61
CA PHE A 254 4.07 1.57 -25.08
C PHE A 254 4.69 0.65 -24.02
N PRO A 255 4.97 -0.61 -24.32
CA PRO A 255 5.82 -1.42 -23.46
C PRO A 255 7.27 -0.96 -23.63
N LEU A 256 7.87 -0.46 -22.56
CA LEU A 256 9.30 -0.23 -22.51
C LEU A 256 10.00 -1.60 -22.44
N SER A 257 10.67 -1.99 -23.51
CA SER A 257 11.58 -3.14 -23.47
C SER A 257 12.80 -2.78 -22.59
N PRO A 258 13.25 -3.69 -21.71
CA PRO A 258 14.46 -3.46 -20.93
C PRO A 258 15.67 -3.49 -21.87
N ARG A 259 16.41 -2.40 -21.96
CA ARG A 259 17.75 -2.42 -22.52
C ARG A 259 18.67 -3.17 -21.58
N SER A 260 19.14 -4.32 -22.03
CA SER A 260 20.30 -5.02 -21.48
C SER A 260 21.54 -4.14 -21.59
N ARG A 261 22.12 -3.83 -20.46
CA ARG A 261 23.56 -3.87 -20.14
C ARG A 261 23.74 -3.68 -18.65
#